data_80b8abf445dbb6e6e3794c9c4589a3b1
#
_entry.id   80b8abf445dbb6e6e3794c9c4589a3b1
#
_cell.length_a   1.000
_cell.length_b   1.000
_cell.length_c   1.000
_cell.angle_alpha   90.00
_cell.angle_beta   90.00
_cell.angle_gamma   90.00
#
_symmetry.space_group_name_H-M   'P 1'
#
loop_
_entity.id
_entity.type
_entity.pdbx_description
1 polymer ?
#
loop_
_entity_poly.entity_id
_entity_poly.type
_entity_poly.pdbx_seq_one_letter_code
_entity_poly.pdbx_strand_id
1 'polypeptide(L)'
;MIIEIITTGDEVLTGFTVDTNASWLSLQLLEQGWQVRRRQTVGDRMDDLTSLLQERSLVADVIIFNGGLGPTSDDKTTDAVAQVAGVPQELNTDWLANMEQKFSNRGRAMPISNRKQAMLPQGATVLDNPIGTACGFKLKISTSWWYFSP
;
A
#
# COMPACT_ATOMS: atom_id res chain seq x y z
N MET A 1 -10.84 6.99 -18.17
CA MET A 1 -10.17 6.80 -16.86
C MET A 1 -9.15 5.68 -17.00
N ILE A 2 -7.90 5.94 -16.65
CA ILE A 2 -6.79 4.98 -16.70
C ILE A 2 -6.61 4.41 -15.30
N ILE A 3 -6.91 3.10 -15.15
CA ILE A 3 -6.76 2.36 -13.88
C ILE A 3 -5.57 1.41 -14.03
N GLU A 4 -4.67 1.43 -13.05
CA GLU A 4 -3.52 0.53 -13.00
C GLU A 4 -3.47 -0.22 -11.67
N ILE A 5 -2.91 -1.43 -11.68
CA ILE A 5 -2.63 -2.22 -10.49
C ILE A 5 -1.13 -2.46 -10.42
N ILE A 6 -0.55 -2.16 -9.27
CA ILE A 6 0.86 -2.36 -8.99
C ILE A 6 1.00 -3.24 -7.76
N THR A 7 1.88 -4.21 -7.82
CA THR A 7 2.22 -5.08 -6.69
C THR A 7 3.70 -4.93 -6.37
N THR A 8 4.06 -4.84 -5.09
CA THR A 8 5.46 -4.86 -4.66
C THR A 8 5.80 -6.14 -3.90
N GLY A 9 7.04 -6.53 -3.98
CA GLY A 9 7.64 -7.68 -3.31
C GLY A 9 8.67 -8.35 -4.19
N ASP A 10 9.87 -8.52 -3.66
CA ASP A 10 10.96 -9.22 -4.39
C ASP A 10 10.57 -10.66 -4.70
N GLU A 11 9.81 -11.33 -3.82
CA GLU A 11 9.29 -12.69 -4.03
C GLU A 11 8.26 -12.76 -5.16
N VAL A 12 7.50 -11.68 -5.38
CA VAL A 12 6.55 -11.60 -6.49
C VAL A 12 7.30 -11.29 -7.78
N LEU A 13 8.26 -10.36 -7.72
CA LEU A 13 9.07 -9.95 -8.87
C LEU A 13 9.90 -11.10 -9.43
N THR A 14 10.46 -11.94 -8.56
CA THR A 14 11.27 -13.12 -8.94
C THR A 14 10.43 -14.32 -9.37
N GLY A 15 9.11 -14.27 -9.18
CA GLY A 15 8.19 -15.35 -9.50
C GLY A 15 8.14 -16.47 -8.45
N PHE A 16 8.79 -16.29 -7.31
CA PHE A 16 8.70 -17.22 -6.18
C PHE A 16 7.28 -17.29 -5.61
N THR A 17 6.59 -16.15 -5.60
CA THR A 17 5.17 -16.05 -5.22
C THR A 17 4.35 -15.57 -6.42
N VAL A 18 3.25 -16.24 -6.70
CA VAL A 18 2.32 -15.84 -7.77
C VAL A 18 1.45 -14.68 -7.28
N ASP A 19 1.37 -13.60 -8.07
CA ASP A 19 0.49 -12.46 -7.80
C ASP A 19 -0.98 -12.81 -8.04
N THR A 20 -1.61 -13.39 -7.04
CA THR A 20 -3.05 -13.70 -7.04
C THR A 20 -3.90 -12.47 -6.73
N ASN A 21 -3.35 -11.51 -5.98
CA ASN A 21 -4.07 -10.29 -5.57
C ASN A 21 -4.39 -9.40 -6.78
N ALA A 22 -3.41 -9.11 -7.64
CA ALA A 22 -3.66 -8.31 -8.83
C ALA A 22 -4.62 -8.99 -9.82
N SER A 23 -4.60 -10.31 -9.87
CA SER A 23 -5.54 -11.08 -10.70
C SER A 23 -6.96 -10.95 -10.16
N TRP A 24 -7.15 -11.13 -8.85
CA TRP A 24 -8.44 -10.99 -8.19
C TRP A 24 -8.99 -9.55 -8.30
N LEU A 25 -8.16 -8.54 -8.01
CA LEU A 25 -8.52 -7.12 -8.14
C LEU A 25 -8.97 -6.78 -9.57
N SER A 26 -8.25 -7.29 -10.58
CA SER A 26 -8.61 -7.05 -11.99
C SER A 26 -9.98 -7.62 -12.33
N LEU A 27 -10.30 -8.82 -11.83
CA LEU A 27 -11.62 -9.44 -12.02
C LEU A 27 -12.72 -8.66 -11.30
N GLN A 28 -12.49 -8.26 -10.05
CA GLN A 28 -13.46 -7.46 -9.28
C GLN A 28 -13.76 -6.12 -9.95
N LEU A 29 -12.75 -5.44 -10.47
CA LEU A 29 -12.93 -4.20 -11.22
C LEU A 29 -13.71 -4.43 -12.52
N LEU A 30 -13.39 -5.50 -13.25
CA LEU A 30 -14.08 -5.86 -14.49
C LEU A 30 -15.57 -6.15 -14.25
N GLU A 31 -15.92 -6.87 -13.19
CA GLU A 31 -17.31 -7.14 -12.79
C GLU A 31 -18.10 -5.84 -12.48
N GLN A 32 -17.42 -4.80 -12.03
CA GLN A 32 -17.98 -3.46 -11.81
C GLN A 32 -17.97 -2.57 -13.07
N GLY A 33 -17.56 -3.09 -14.22
CA GLY A 33 -17.48 -2.35 -15.48
C GLY A 33 -16.20 -1.52 -15.65
N TRP A 34 -15.19 -1.71 -14.80
CA TRP A 34 -13.92 -1.01 -14.87
C TRP A 34 -12.85 -1.88 -15.52
N GLN A 35 -12.12 -1.32 -16.50
CA GLN A 35 -11.04 -2.04 -17.16
C GLN A 35 -9.67 -1.58 -16.63
N VAL A 36 -8.87 -2.53 -16.14
CA VAL A 36 -7.48 -2.29 -15.77
C VAL A 36 -6.64 -2.15 -17.02
N ARG A 37 -5.95 -1.01 -17.13
CA ARG A 37 -5.12 -0.69 -18.30
C ARG A 37 -3.74 -1.32 -18.23
N ARG A 38 -3.19 -1.48 -17.02
CA ARG A 38 -1.84 -2.02 -16.78
C ARG A 38 -1.80 -2.76 -15.45
N ARG A 39 -1.03 -3.84 -15.45
CA ARG A 39 -0.56 -4.51 -14.22
C ARG A 39 0.95 -4.53 -14.24
N GLN A 40 1.56 -4.29 -13.10
CA GLN A 40 3.01 -4.17 -12.97
C GLN A 40 3.46 -4.65 -11.60
N THR A 41 4.63 -5.30 -11.55
CA THR A 41 5.29 -5.69 -10.30
C THR A 41 6.60 -4.91 -10.17
N VAL A 42 6.90 -4.44 -8.97
CA VAL A 42 8.15 -3.76 -8.60
C VAL A 42 8.75 -4.44 -7.37
N GLY A 43 10.07 -4.48 -7.27
CA GLY A 43 10.77 -4.97 -6.07
C GLY A 43 10.75 -3.95 -4.92
N ASP A 44 11.33 -4.36 -3.78
CA ASP A 44 11.31 -3.57 -2.54
C ASP A 44 12.46 -2.55 -2.43
N ARG A 45 13.13 -2.24 -3.55
CA ARG A 45 14.18 -1.21 -3.58
C ARG A 45 13.55 0.18 -3.59
N MET A 46 14.03 1.06 -2.71
CA MET A 46 13.50 2.42 -2.58
C MET A 46 13.54 3.21 -3.89
N ASP A 47 14.65 3.10 -4.65
CA ASP A 47 14.81 3.81 -5.92
C ASP A 47 13.79 3.37 -6.96
N ASP A 48 13.52 2.06 -7.04
CA ASP A 48 12.55 1.50 -7.98
C ASP A 48 11.13 1.93 -7.59
N LEU A 49 10.79 1.87 -6.29
CA LEU A 49 9.50 2.32 -5.76
C LEU A 49 9.26 3.80 -6.02
N THR A 50 10.22 4.66 -5.69
CA THR A 50 10.07 6.12 -5.88
C THR A 50 9.98 6.50 -7.34
N SER A 51 10.80 5.90 -8.20
CA SER A 51 10.76 6.14 -9.65
C SER A 51 9.41 5.75 -10.24
N LEU A 52 8.91 4.58 -9.86
CA LEU A 52 7.61 4.09 -10.30
C LEU A 52 6.46 5.00 -9.83
N LEU A 53 6.46 5.38 -8.56
CA LEU A 53 5.46 6.29 -8.00
C LEU A 53 5.44 7.63 -8.74
N GLN A 54 6.61 8.24 -8.99
CA GLN A 54 6.72 9.50 -9.73
C GLN A 54 6.19 9.37 -11.16
N GLU A 55 6.63 8.34 -11.89
CA GLU A 55 6.23 8.13 -13.28
C GLU A 55 4.71 7.91 -13.40
N ARG A 56 4.16 6.99 -12.59
CA ARG A 56 2.75 6.59 -12.75
C ARG A 56 1.77 7.63 -12.23
N SER A 57 2.19 8.46 -11.26
CA SER A 57 1.37 9.58 -10.75
C SER A 57 1.04 10.65 -11.79
N LEU A 58 1.75 10.67 -12.92
CA LEU A 58 1.53 11.62 -14.02
C LEU A 58 0.70 11.04 -15.17
N VAL A 59 0.46 9.73 -15.16
CA VAL A 59 -0.13 9.02 -16.31
C VAL A 59 -1.47 8.38 -15.99
N ALA A 60 -1.59 7.74 -14.84
CA ALA A 60 -2.81 7.06 -14.43
C ALA A 60 -3.76 8.01 -13.69
N ASP A 61 -5.06 7.75 -13.78
CA ASP A 61 -6.06 8.46 -12.98
C ASP A 61 -6.21 7.82 -11.59
N VAL A 62 -6.20 6.48 -11.56
CA VAL A 62 -6.35 5.66 -10.34
C VAL A 62 -5.33 4.53 -10.36
N ILE A 63 -4.64 4.36 -9.24
CA ILE A 63 -3.70 3.28 -9.04
C ILE A 63 -4.05 2.52 -7.75
N ILE A 64 -4.17 1.20 -7.86
CA ILE A 64 -4.26 0.30 -6.72
C ILE A 64 -2.88 -0.32 -6.53
N PHE A 65 -2.27 -0.07 -5.39
CA PHE A 65 -0.94 -0.55 -5.05
C PHE A 65 -1.05 -1.55 -3.90
N ASN A 66 -0.56 -2.77 -4.11
CA ASN A 66 -0.64 -3.85 -3.13
C ASN A 66 0.74 -4.26 -2.64
N GLY A 67 0.90 -4.29 -1.31
CA GLY A 67 2.10 -4.77 -0.62
C GLY A 67 2.97 -3.68 0.03
N GLY A 68 3.98 -4.12 0.78
CA GLY A 68 4.99 -3.27 1.41
C GLY A 68 4.50 -2.39 2.56
N LEU A 69 3.37 -2.76 3.21
CA LEU A 69 2.78 -2.05 4.37
C LEU A 69 2.97 -2.80 5.70
N GLY A 70 3.78 -3.84 5.71
CA GLY A 70 4.07 -4.64 6.90
C GLY A 70 5.03 -3.93 7.88
N PRO A 71 5.41 -4.63 8.97
CA PRO A 71 6.23 -4.07 10.04
C PRO A 71 7.74 -4.25 9.82
N THR A 72 8.17 -4.90 8.75
CA THR A 72 9.56 -5.26 8.53
C THR A 72 10.36 -4.17 7.81
N SER A 73 11.67 -4.30 7.72
CA SER A 73 12.55 -3.29 7.09
C SER A 73 12.43 -3.21 5.58
N ASP A 74 11.95 -4.27 4.96
CA ASP A 74 11.68 -4.40 3.52
C ASP A 74 10.31 -3.82 3.12
N ASP A 75 9.42 -3.62 4.08
CA ASP A 75 8.15 -2.90 3.85
C ASP A 75 8.41 -1.39 3.71
N LYS A 76 8.64 -0.93 2.50
CA LYS A 76 9.09 0.44 2.20
C LYS A 76 8.04 1.30 1.48
N THR A 77 6.86 0.77 1.23
CA THR A 77 5.84 1.48 0.45
C THR A 77 5.47 2.83 1.06
N THR A 78 5.20 2.87 2.37
CA THR A 78 4.83 4.12 3.06
C THR A 78 5.95 5.15 3.02
N ASP A 79 7.21 4.72 3.17
CA ASP A 79 8.38 5.59 3.10
C ASP A 79 8.54 6.21 1.70
N ALA A 80 8.41 5.38 0.66
CA ALA A 80 8.49 5.82 -0.73
C ALA A 80 7.37 6.80 -1.09
N VAL A 81 6.15 6.53 -0.63
CA VAL A 81 4.98 7.40 -0.85
C VAL A 81 5.19 8.75 -0.19
N ALA A 82 5.61 8.80 1.08
CA ALA A 82 5.87 10.04 1.79
C ALA A 82 6.96 10.87 1.10
N GLN A 83 8.03 10.23 0.64
CA GLN A 83 9.10 10.87 -0.10
C GLN A 83 8.61 11.48 -1.42
N VAL A 84 7.86 10.73 -2.23
CA VAL A 84 7.38 11.19 -3.54
C VAL A 84 6.30 12.26 -3.41
N ALA A 85 5.42 12.14 -2.41
CA ALA A 85 4.41 13.14 -2.11
C ALA A 85 5.00 14.42 -1.49
N GLY A 86 6.26 14.37 -1.02
CA GLY A 86 6.92 15.50 -0.37
C GLY A 86 6.32 15.87 0.99
N VAL A 87 5.80 14.89 1.73
CA VAL A 87 5.15 15.08 3.03
C VAL A 87 5.82 14.24 4.12
N PRO A 88 5.78 14.66 5.38
CA PRO A 88 6.25 13.83 6.48
C PRO A 88 5.31 12.65 6.72
N GLN A 89 5.80 11.66 7.44
CA GLN A 89 4.95 10.63 8.03
C GLN A 89 4.46 11.07 9.39
N GLU A 90 3.21 10.77 9.69
CA GLU A 90 2.56 11.06 10.97
C GLU A 90 2.00 9.78 11.58
N LEU A 91 2.07 9.69 12.92
CA LEU A 91 1.47 8.59 13.63
C LEU A 91 -0.06 8.73 13.61
N ASN A 92 -0.74 7.77 13.03
CA ASN A 92 -2.19 7.66 13.15
C ASN A 92 -2.54 6.97 14.49
N THR A 93 -2.92 7.77 15.48
CA THR A 93 -3.20 7.29 16.84
C THR A 93 -4.41 6.39 16.92
N ASP A 94 -5.43 6.63 16.09
CA ASP A 94 -6.65 5.82 16.05
C ASP A 94 -6.34 4.42 15.50
N TRP A 95 -5.53 4.35 14.43
CA TRP A 95 -5.10 3.07 13.89
C TRP A 95 -4.16 2.33 14.84
N LEU A 96 -3.26 3.04 15.50
CA LEU A 96 -2.41 2.45 16.55
C LEU A 96 -3.24 1.79 17.65
N ALA A 97 -4.23 2.49 18.18
CA ALA A 97 -5.13 1.95 19.17
C ALA A 97 -5.91 0.73 18.67
N ASN A 98 -6.37 0.77 17.41
CA ASN A 98 -7.02 -0.38 16.77
C ASN A 98 -6.09 -1.61 16.69
N MET A 99 -4.84 -1.41 16.32
CA MET A 99 -3.83 -2.48 16.29
C MET A 99 -3.58 -3.07 17.68
N GLU A 100 -3.37 -2.22 18.69
CA GLU A 100 -3.16 -2.64 20.08
C GLU A 100 -4.35 -3.47 20.57
N GLN A 101 -5.57 -3.05 20.25
CA GLN A 101 -6.77 -3.80 20.58
C GLN A 101 -6.83 -5.17 19.89
N LYS A 102 -6.44 -5.24 18.60
CA LYS A 102 -6.39 -6.52 17.86
C LYS A 102 -5.39 -7.50 18.49
N PHE A 103 -4.23 -7.01 18.94
CA PHE A 103 -3.23 -7.84 19.64
C PHE A 103 -3.74 -8.27 21.02
N SER A 104 -4.32 -7.36 21.78
CA SER A 104 -4.90 -7.64 23.10
C SER A 104 -6.01 -8.69 23.03
N ASN A 105 -6.89 -8.59 22.03
CA ASN A 105 -7.96 -9.58 21.81
C ASN A 105 -7.43 -11.00 21.52
N ARG A 106 -6.18 -11.09 21.06
CA ARG A 106 -5.47 -12.36 20.82
C ARG A 106 -4.60 -12.80 22.02
N GLY A 107 -4.69 -12.09 23.15
CA GLY A 107 -3.91 -12.35 24.37
C GLY A 107 -2.42 -12.07 24.20
N ARG A 108 -2.03 -11.15 23.33
CA ARG A 108 -0.63 -10.82 23.02
C ARG A 108 -0.38 -9.31 23.14
N ALA A 109 0.82 -8.94 23.56
CA ALA A 109 1.30 -7.57 23.46
C ALA A 109 1.70 -7.27 22.02
N MET A 110 1.41 -6.06 21.55
CA MET A 110 1.83 -5.63 20.21
C MET A 110 3.36 -5.42 20.21
N PRO A 111 4.10 -6.07 19.30
CA PRO A 111 5.53 -5.79 19.12
C PRO A 111 5.75 -4.33 18.72
N ILE A 112 6.85 -3.73 19.20
CA ILE A 112 7.16 -2.31 18.91
C ILE A 112 7.35 -2.04 17.42
N SER A 113 7.85 -3.02 16.66
CA SER A 113 8.00 -2.94 15.21
C SER A 113 6.69 -2.69 14.47
N ASN A 114 5.57 -3.17 15.01
CA ASN A 114 4.25 -2.96 14.40
C ASN A 114 3.80 -1.48 14.42
N ARG A 115 4.39 -0.64 15.30
CA ARG A 115 4.11 0.81 15.31
C ARG A 115 4.34 1.47 13.94
N LYS A 116 5.29 0.95 13.16
CA LYS A 116 5.56 1.39 11.79
C LYS A 116 4.31 1.36 10.91
N GLN A 117 3.44 0.38 11.10
CA GLN A 117 2.20 0.20 10.32
C GLN A 117 1.13 1.30 10.59
N ALA A 118 1.31 2.08 11.66
CA ALA A 118 0.48 3.24 11.96
C ALA A 118 1.14 4.57 11.55
N MET A 119 2.36 4.55 11.02
CA MET A 119 3.03 5.73 10.45
C MET A 119 2.56 5.90 9.01
N LEU A 120 1.80 6.95 8.73
CA LEU A 120 1.20 7.20 7.42
C LEU A 120 1.66 8.54 6.86
N PRO A 121 1.73 8.70 5.53
CA PRO A 121 2.02 9.99 4.92
C PRO A 121 0.97 11.02 5.33
N GLN A 122 1.41 12.24 5.66
CA GLN A 122 0.50 13.33 6.00
C GLN A 122 -0.55 13.53 4.91
N GLY A 123 -1.81 13.67 5.32
CA GLY A 123 -2.94 13.82 4.41
C GLY A 123 -3.52 12.50 3.86
N ALA A 124 -2.93 11.37 4.20
CA ALA A 124 -3.50 10.06 3.85
C ALA A 124 -4.82 9.81 4.58
N THR A 125 -5.77 9.21 3.87
CA THR A 125 -7.02 8.71 4.48
C THR A 125 -6.88 7.21 4.70
N VAL A 126 -7.09 6.77 5.92
CA VAL A 126 -7.06 5.34 6.29
C VAL A 126 -8.16 4.56 5.57
N LEU A 127 -7.81 3.41 5.08
CA LEU A 127 -8.72 2.36 4.60
C LEU A 127 -8.66 1.21 5.60
N ASP A 128 -9.81 0.85 6.16
CA ASP A 128 -9.88 -0.19 7.18
C ASP A 128 -9.42 -1.55 6.67
N ASN A 129 -8.77 -2.29 7.55
CA ASN A 129 -8.41 -3.69 7.33
C ASN A 129 -8.90 -4.51 8.53
N PRO A 130 -10.04 -5.19 8.41
CA PRO A 130 -10.61 -5.96 9.51
C PRO A 130 -9.79 -7.22 9.84
N ILE A 131 -8.97 -7.71 8.92
CA ILE A 131 -8.28 -9.00 9.06
C ILE A 131 -6.86 -8.83 9.60
N GLY A 132 -6.08 -7.95 8.98
CA GLY A 132 -4.66 -7.77 9.29
C GLY A 132 -4.36 -6.66 10.29
N THR A 133 -3.08 -6.41 10.53
CA THR A 133 -2.60 -5.33 11.40
C THR A 133 -2.26 -4.06 10.63
N ALA A 134 -1.79 -4.16 9.38
CA ALA A 134 -1.59 -3.00 8.53
C ALA A 134 -2.94 -2.48 8.03
N CYS A 135 -3.16 -1.16 8.08
CA CYS A 135 -4.26 -0.55 7.33
C CYS A 135 -3.87 -0.38 5.86
N GLY A 136 -4.88 -0.26 5.00
CA GLY A 136 -4.70 0.43 3.75
C GLY A 136 -4.77 1.95 3.95
N PHE A 137 -4.40 2.70 2.94
CA PHE A 137 -4.63 4.13 2.91
C PHE A 137 -4.78 4.63 1.47
N LYS A 138 -5.41 5.78 1.30
CA LYS A 138 -5.44 6.48 0.03
C LYS A 138 -4.82 7.86 0.14
N LEU A 139 -4.16 8.29 -0.93
CA LEU A 139 -3.55 9.60 -1.04
C LEU A 139 -3.58 10.05 -2.51
N LYS A 140 -3.74 11.34 -2.74
CA LYS A 140 -3.55 11.92 -4.06
C LYS A 140 -2.08 12.31 -4.24
N ILE A 141 -1.43 11.77 -5.26
CA ILE A 141 -0.06 12.12 -5.62
C ILE A 141 -0.11 12.70 -7.04
N SER A 142 0.33 13.93 -7.21
CA SER A 142 0.20 14.69 -8.46
C SER A 142 -1.26 14.70 -8.96
N THR A 143 -1.55 14.09 -10.10
CA THR A 143 -2.90 14.03 -10.70
C THR A 143 -3.65 12.76 -10.36
N SER A 144 -2.97 11.73 -9.80
CA SER A 144 -3.49 10.38 -9.60
C SER A 144 -4.00 10.15 -8.18
N TRP A 145 -5.09 9.38 -8.07
CA TRP A 145 -5.51 8.79 -6.81
C TRP A 145 -4.86 7.43 -6.61
N TRP A 146 -4.16 7.27 -5.51
CA TRP A 146 -3.54 6.04 -5.10
C TRP A 146 -4.28 5.40 -3.94
N TYR A 147 -4.51 4.10 -4.06
CA TYR A 147 -5.10 3.25 -3.03
C TYR A 147 -4.08 2.17 -2.68
N PHE A 148 -3.52 2.27 -1.49
CA PHE A 148 -2.53 1.32 -0.98
C PHE A 148 -3.22 0.28 -0.12
N SER A 149 -2.95 -1.00 -0.38
CA SER A 149 -3.46 -2.14 0.40
C SER A 149 -2.32 -3.04 0.86
N PRO A 150 -2.45 -3.67 2.05
CA PRO A 150 -1.48 -4.64 2.54
C PRO A 150 -1.38 -5.88 1.65
#